data_c980d4fbc7ce476a08398944ed7ec7b7
#
_entry.id   c980d4fbc7ce476a08398944ed7ec7b7
#
_cell.length_a   1.000
_cell.length_b   1.000
_cell.length_c   1.000
_cell.angle_alpha   90.00
_cell.angle_beta   90.00
_cell.angle_gamma   90.00
#
_symmetry.space_group_name_H-M   'P 1'
#
loop_
_entity.id
_entity.type
_entity.pdbx_description
1 polymer ?
#
loop_
_entity_poly.entity_id
_entity_poly.type
_entity_poly.pdbx_seq_one_letter_code
_entity_poly.pdbx_strand_id
1 'polypeptide(L)'
;LSNLKTMKGTTSLHNMNYVFNGATGNLTSRTGMIGQTETFTYDSADRLTVVKQASSTVMNMGYHANGNIASKTGLGSYSYDKPHAVSAVDNTGGLISENNQAIAYTAFDKVSSISEAVGSNNYLLNITYGPDRQRWKSTLKTNNAVTRTIVYAGDYETVTEGGVTKQLYYLGGNNGLVAVYVKQSGQSDKIYYAHKDHLGSIVKLTDNAGTEVFKASYDVWGRRTVANNTFKFHRGYTGHEHLDEFKLIDMNGRMYDPLLARFLSPDPFVQMPDF
;
A
#
# COMPACT_ATOMS: atom_id res chain seq x y z
N LEU A 1 22.08 -2.23 -4.15
CA LEU A 1 21.41 -0.94 -4.43
C LEU A 1 21.77 0.05 -3.32
N SER A 2 22.36 1.21 -3.66
CA SER A 2 22.68 2.25 -2.67
C SER A 2 21.93 3.55 -2.91
N ASN A 3 21.48 3.80 -4.14
CA ASN A 3 20.77 5.02 -4.50
C ASN A 3 19.77 4.78 -5.63
N LEU A 4 18.62 5.42 -5.54
CA LEU A 4 17.62 5.57 -6.61
C LEU A 4 17.44 7.06 -6.88
N LYS A 5 17.83 7.51 -8.07
CA LYS A 5 17.79 8.91 -8.44
C LYS A 5 17.16 9.09 -9.83
N THR A 6 16.28 10.07 -9.95
CA THR A 6 15.74 10.53 -11.24
C THR A 6 16.08 12.00 -11.44
N MET A 7 16.61 12.33 -12.62
CA MET A 7 17.00 13.68 -13.00
C MET A 7 16.22 14.13 -14.23
N LYS A 8 15.92 15.42 -14.30
CA LYS A 8 15.51 16.11 -15.53
C LYS A 8 16.53 17.22 -15.80
N GLY A 9 17.40 16.99 -16.77
CA GLY A 9 18.59 17.84 -16.93
C GLY A 9 19.43 17.84 -15.64
N THR A 10 19.65 19.01 -15.05
CA THR A 10 20.38 19.18 -13.79
C THR A 10 19.48 19.10 -12.55
N THR A 11 18.14 19.09 -12.71
CA THR A 11 17.18 19.09 -11.60
C THR A 11 16.93 17.67 -11.09
N SER A 12 17.10 17.44 -9.78
CA SER A 12 16.75 16.17 -9.13
C SER A 12 15.25 16.12 -8.86
N LEU A 13 14.54 15.20 -9.53
CA LEU A 13 13.12 14.96 -9.32
C LEU A 13 12.86 13.96 -8.18
N HIS A 14 13.78 13.02 -8.01
CA HIS A 14 13.70 11.96 -7.00
C HIS A 14 15.11 11.55 -6.59
N ASN A 15 15.33 11.33 -5.30
CA ASN A 15 16.61 10.87 -4.77
C ASN A 15 16.39 10.16 -3.43
N MET A 16 16.67 8.87 -3.40
CA MET A 16 16.62 8.04 -2.20
C MET A 16 17.91 7.27 -2.04
N ASN A 17 18.45 7.24 -0.82
CA ASN A 17 19.64 6.49 -0.49
C ASN A 17 19.30 5.36 0.47
N TYR A 18 20.03 4.26 0.35
CA TYR A 18 19.85 3.03 1.12
C TYR A 18 21.19 2.49 1.59
N VAL A 19 21.22 1.99 2.81
CA VAL A 19 22.35 1.23 3.35
C VAL A 19 21.84 -0.14 3.78
N PHE A 20 22.47 -1.17 3.24
CA PHE A 20 22.18 -2.57 3.58
C PHE A 20 23.33 -3.17 4.38
N ASN A 21 23.02 -4.03 5.31
CA ASN A 21 24.01 -4.86 5.99
C ASN A 21 24.57 -5.88 4.98
N GLY A 22 25.89 -5.87 4.78
CA GLY A 22 26.53 -6.72 3.78
C GLY A 22 26.49 -8.23 4.11
N ALA A 23 26.31 -8.61 5.37
CA ALA A 23 26.26 -10.02 5.79
C ALA A 23 24.83 -10.58 5.74
N THR A 24 23.82 -9.81 6.17
CA THR A 24 22.42 -10.26 6.26
C THR A 24 21.55 -9.81 5.11
N GLY A 25 21.97 -8.77 4.37
CA GLY A 25 21.14 -8.14 3.34
C GLY A 25 20.03 -7.22 3.89
N ASN A 26 19.93 -7.06 5.20
CA ASN A 26 18.91 -6.22 5.83
C ASN A 26 19.14 -4.73 5.55
N LEU A 27 18.09 -4.00 5.27
CA LEU A 27 18.13 -2.55 5.13
C LEU A 27 18.38 -1.92 6.50
N THR A 28 19.52 -1.25 6.69
CA THR A 28 19.88 -0.63 7.97
C THR A 28 19.52 0.85 8.02
N SER A 29 19.48 1.54 6.86
CA SER A 29 18.95 2.90 6.80
C SER A 29 18.43 3.27 5.42
N ARG A 30 17.51 4.24 5.36
CA ARG A 30 17.09 4.92 4.13
C ARG A 30 16.93 6.42 4.38
N THR A 31 17.16 7.22 3.31
CA THR A 31 16.88 8.67 3.29
C THR A 31 16.10 9.05 2.06
N GLY A 32 15.36 10.15 2.10
CA GLY A 32 14.60 10.69 0.96
C GLY A 32 13.11 10.35 0.96
N MET A 33 12.65 9.41 1.81
CA MET A 33 11.23 9.07 1.90
C MET A 33 10.43 10.19 2.60
N ILE A 34 10.89 10.61 3.77
CA ILE A 34 10.18 11.58 4.64
C ILE A 34 11.02 12.82 4.99
N GLY A 35 12.10 13.05 4.24
CA GLY A 35 13.02 14.16 4.49
C GLY A 35 13.99 13.95 5.66
N GLN A 36 13.88 12.84 6.40
CA GLN A 36 14.76 12.44 7.48
C GLN A 36 15.39 11.08 7.19
N THR A 37 16.48 10.77 7.89
CA THR A 37 17.07 9.42 7.88
C THR A 37 16.24 8.53 8.77
N GLU A 38 15.82 7.39 8.22
CA GLU A 38 15.24 6.28 8.97
C GLU A 38 16.31 5.20 9.19
N THR A 39 16.36 4.62 10.37
CA THR A 39 17.25 3.49 10.70
C THR A 39 16.44 2.32 11.23
N PHE A 40 16.91 1.11 10.93
CA PHE A 40 16.20 -0.13 11.15
C PHE A 40 17.07 -1.10 11.93
N THR A 41 16.50 -1.74 12.95
CA THR A 41 17.15 -2.77 13.75
C THR A 41 16.35 -4.05 13.67
N TYR A 42 17.05 -5.17 13.64
CA TYR A 42 16.48 -6.50 13.46
C TYR A 42 16.91 -7.41 14.62
N ASP A 43 16.15 -8.46 14.87
CA ASP A 43 16.54 -9.55 15.77
C ASP A 43 17.40 -10.61 15.04
N SER A 44 17.77 -11.67 15.75
CA SER A 44 18.60 -12.77 15.22
C SER A 44 17.91 -13.63 14.15
N ALA A 45 16.59 -13.46 13.96
CA ALA A 45 15.82 -14.11 12.92
C ALA A 45 15.51 -13.15 11.75
N ASP A 46 16.26 -12.04 11.63
CA ASP A 46 16.12 -10.98 10.62
C ASP A 46 14.73 -10.30 10.60
N ARG A 47 14.02 -10.31 11.75
CA ARG A 47 12.72 -9.62 11.88
C ARG A 47 12.94 -8.21 12.39
N LEU A 48 12.25 -7.24 11.76
CA LEU A 48 12.33 -5.82 12.11
C LEU A 48 11.81 -5.58 13.53
N THR A 49 12.64 -5.03 14.41
CA THR A 49 12.28 -4.77 15.83
C THR A 49 12.16 -3.29 16.15
N VAL A 50 13.00 -2.43 15.55
CA VAL A 50 13.01 -1.01 15.86
C VAL A 50 13.12 -0.17 14.59
N VAL A 51 12.30 0.88 14.51
CA VAL A 51 12.46 1.95 13.51
C VAL A 51 12.69 3.26 14.24
N LYS A 52 13.73 3.99 13.80
CA LYS A 52 13.98 5.36 14.27
C LYS A 52 13.88 6.34 13.10
N GLN A 53 13.40 7.53 13.37
CA GLN A 53 13.46 8.69 12.48
C GLN A 53 14.38 9.73 13.13
N ALA A 54 15.49 10.04 12.47
CA ALA A 54 16.64 10.70 13.10
C ALA A 54 17.08 9.92 14.35
N SER A 55 17.00 10.53 15.54
CA SER A 55 17.34 9.87 16.82
C SER A 55 16.12 9.31 17.57
N SER A 56 14.89 9.61 17.13
CA SER A 56 13.66 9.23 17.85
C SER A 56 13.15 7.88 17.42
N THR A 57 12.88 6.99 18.39
CA THR A 57 12.20 5.72 18.12
C THR A 57 10.74 5.98 17.79
N VAL A 58 10.31 5.59 16.58
CA VAL A 58 8.93 5.77 16.10
C VAL A 58 8.16 4.46 16.08
N MET A 59 8.85 3.32 16.12
CA MET A 59 8.23 1.99 16.16
C MET A 59 9.11 1.01 16.90
N ASN A 60 8.48 0.22 17.76
CA ASN A 60 9.02 -1.01 18.33
C ASN A 60 8.09 -2.17 17.97
N MET A 61 8.65 -3.33 17.71
CA MET A 61 7.92 -4.58 17.47
C MET A 61 8.54 -5.72 18.28
N GLY A 62 7.66 -6.51 18.89
CA GLY A 62 8.02 -7.78 19.53
C GLY A 62 7.42 -8.94 18.76
N TYR A 63 8.05 -10.13 18.88
CA TYR A 63 7.60 -11.35 18.23
C TYR A 63 7.60 -12.53 19.18
N HIS A 64 6.63 -13.41 19.02
CA HIS A 64 6.64 -14.73 19.63
C HIS A 64 7.65 -15.67 18.93
N ALA A 65 8.00 -16.76 19.59
CA ALA A 65 8.94 -17.76 19.05
C ALA A 65 8.45 -18.36 17.72
N ASN A 66 7.13 -18.48 17.51
CA ASN A 66 6.52 -18.96 16.28
C ASN A 66 6.45 -17.93 15.14
N GLY A 67 7.06 -16.76 15.32
CA GLY A 67 7.08 -15.67 14.32
C GLY A 67 5.88 -14.73 14.33
N ASN A 68 4.86 -15.00 15.13
CA ASN A 68 3.73 -14.08 15.28
C ASN A 68 4.17 -12.76 15.92
N ILE A 69 3.56 -11.65 15.52
CA ILE A 69 3.76 -10.35 16.17
C ILE A 69 3.22 -10.44 17.60
N ALA A 70 4.06 -10.19 18.60
CA ALA A 70 3.63 -10.16 20.00
C ALA A 70 3.12 -8.77 20.37
N SER A 71 3.80 -7.71 19.87
CA SER A 71 3.42 -6.32 20.14
C SER A 71 3.90 -5.38 19.05
N LYS A 72 3.22 -4.25 18.89
CA LYS A 72 3.61 -3.17 17.97
C LYS A 72 3.26 -1.81 18.58
N THR A 73 4.16 -0.84 18.44
CA THR A 73 3.92 0.55 18.89
C THR A 73 2.57 1.07 18.36
N GLY A 74 1.78 1.65 19.25
CA GLY A 74 0.46 2.21 18.96
C GLY A 74 -0.69 1.20 18.92
N LEU A 75 -0.40 -0.10 18.88
CA LEU A 75 -1.42 -1.16 18.91
C LEU A 75 -1.39 -1.97 20.22
N GLY A 76 -0.23 -2.03 20.91
CA GLY A 76 -0.07 -2.88 22.09
C GLY A 76 0.14 -4.35 21.73
N SER A 77 -0.41 -5.25 22.54
CA SER A 77 -0.24 -6.70 22.38
C SER A 77 -1.20 -7.27 21.35
N TYR A 78 -0.79 -8.38 20.73
CA TYR A 78 -1.59 -9.16 19.78
C TYR A 78 -1.99 -10.49 20.40
N SER A 79 -3.26 -10.88 20.24
CA SER A 79 -3.81 -12.15 20.67
C SER A 79 -4.11 -13.06 19.47
N TYR A 80 -4.04 -14.39 19.69
CA TYR A 80 -4.18 -15.40 18.65
C TYR A 80 -5.00 -16.59 19.19
N ASP A 81 -6.20 -16.82 18.65
CA ASP A 81 -7.03 -17.98 18.98
C ASP A 81 -6.66 -19.20 18.13
N LYS A 82 -6.06 -18.96 16.95
CA LYS A 82 -5.55 -19.99 16.05
C LYS A 82 -4.11 -19.67 15.68
N PRO A 83 -3.27 -20.66 15.31
CA PRO A 83 -1.93 -20.40 14.82
C PRO A 83 -1.94 -19.36 13.70
N HIS A 84 -1.18 -18.27 13.87
CA HIS A 84 -1.00 -17.19 12.89
C HIS A 84 -2.24 -16.32 12.56
N ALA A 85 -3.42 -16.56 13.16
CA ALA A 85 -4.60 -15.73 12.98
C ALA A 85 -4.77 -14.77 14.18
N VAL A 86 -4.56 -13.47 13.96
CA VAL A 86 -4.79 -12.44 14.97
C VAL A 86 -6.28 -12.41 15.32
N SER A 87 -6.64 -12.60 16.59
CA SER A 87 -8.01 -12.51 17.08
C SER A 87 -8.32 -11.17 17.75
N ALA A 88 -7.30 -10.52 18.36
CA ALA A 88 -7.45 -9.21 18.96
C ALA A 88 -6.10 -8.46 19.04
N VAL A 89 -6.18 -7.14 19.21
CA VAL A 89 -5.09 -6.26 19.58
C VAL A 89 -5.58 -5.28 20.64
N ASP A 90 -4.68 -4.83 21.54
CA ASP A 90 -5.06 -3.94 22.65
C ASP A 90 -5.52 -2.54 22.17
N ASN A 91 -5.06 -2.08 20.98
CA ASN A 91 -5.35 -0.77 20.41
C ASN A 91 -5.00 0.40 21.34
N THR A 92 -3.89 0.30 22.06
CA THR A 92 -3.47 1.28 23.11
C THR A 92 -3.33 2.71 22.61
N GLY A 93 -3.04 2.91 21.32
CA GLY A 93 -2.96 4.23 20.67
C GLY A 93 -4.25 4.70 20.01
N GLY A 94 -5.34 3.94 20.10
CA GLY A 94 -6.62 4.29 19.46
C GLY A 94 -6.53 4.41 17.93
N LEU A 95 -5.59 3.66 17.30
CA LEU A 95 -5.35 3.76 15.85
C LEU A 95 -6.35 2.96 15.01
N ILE A 96 -6.93 1.90 15.60
CA ILE A 96 -8.00 1.11 14.98
C ILE A 96 -9.32 1.81 15.31
N SER A 97 -10.13 2.02 14.30
CA SER A 97 -11.48 2.54 14.48
C SER A 97 -12.32 1.59 15.34
N GLU A 98 -13.13 2.14 16.24
CA GLU A 98 -14.13 1.37 16.98
C GLU A 98 -15.31 0.94 16.09
N ASN A 99 -15.42 1.51 14.90
CA ASN A 99 -16.43 1.12 13.93
C ASN A 99 -16.09 -0.22 13.31
N ASN A 100 -17.07 -1.11 13.23
CA ASN A 100 -16.88 -2.42 12.63
C ASN A 100 -16.66 -2.28 11.12
N GLN A 101 -15.50 -2.72 10.66
CA GLN A 101 -15.25 -2.97 9.26
C GLN A 101 -15.74 -4.37 8.91
N ALA A 102 -16.82 -4.48 8.13
CA ALA A 102 -17.36 -5.76 7.70
C ALA A 102 -16.78 -6.14 6.33
N ILE A 103 -16.23 -7.36 6.24
CA ILE A 103 -15.60 -7.88 5.04
C ILE A 103 -16.29 -9.18 4.63
N ALA A 104 -16.76 -9.25 3.39
CA ALA A 104 -17.30 -10.46 2.80
C ALA A 104 -16.33 -11.05 1.78
N TYR A 105 -16.40 -12.37 1.59
CA TYR A 105 -15.53 -13.12 0.72
C TYR A 105 -16.31 -13.85 -0.37
N THR A 106 -15.66 -14.12 -1.48
CA THR A 106 -16.15 -15.03 -2.53
C THR A 106 -15.97 -16.49 -2.09
N ALA A 107 -16.55 -17.43 -2.82
CA ALA A 107 -16.33 -18.86 -2.59
C ALA A 107 -14.87 -19.33 -2.89
N PHE A 108 -14.02 -18.47 -3.43
CA PHE A 108 -12.60 -18.71 -3.68
C PHE A 108 -11.70 -17.78 -2.84
N ASP A 109 -12.18 -17.38 -1.65
CA ASP A 109 -11.48 -16.69 -0.58
C ASP A 109 -10.90 -15.30 -0.93
N LYS A 110 -11.38 -14.64 -2.00
CA LYS A 110 -11.08 -13.24 -2.28
C LYS A 110 -12.16 -12.32 -1.71
N VAL A 111 -11.77 -11.13 -1.30
CA VAL A 111 -12.71 -10.13 -0.75
C VAL A 111 -13.72 -9.71 -1.83
N SER A 112 -15.00 -9.88 -1.57
CA SER A 112 -16.10 -9.47 -2.45
C SER A 112 -16.67 -8.10 -2.10
N SER A 113 -16.67 -7.75 -0.82
CA SER A 113 -17.10 -6.42 -0.37
C SER A 113 -16.43 -6.03 0.94
N ILE A 114 -16.31 -4.72 1.15
CA ILE A 114 -15.89 -4.10 2.40
C ILE A 114 -16.86 -2.99 2.72
N SER A 115 -17.38 -2.94 3.94
CA SER A 115 -18.19 -1.83 4.43
C SER A 115 -17.69 -1.31 5.77
N GLU A 116 -17.73 0.01 5.95
CA GLU A 116 -17.29 0.69 7.16
C GLU A 116 -17.99 2.04 7.28
N ALA A 117 -18.37 2.42 8.51
CA ALA A 117 -18.80 3.76 8.83
C ALA A 117 -17.63 4.55 9.41
N VAL A 118 -17.28 5.70 8.78
CA VAL A 118 -16.18 6.58 9.23
C VAL A 118 -16.71 8.00 9.34
N GLY A 119 -16.83 8.51 10.56
CA GLY A 119 -17.46 9.81 10.82
C GLY A 119 -18.92 9.80 10.36
N SER A 120 -19.30 10.73 9.48
CA SER A 120 -20.65 10.82 8.90
C SER A 120 -20.83 10.03 7.60
N ASN A 121 -19.80 9.33 7.14
CA ASN A 121 -19.84 8.60 5.88
C ASN A 121 -19.96 7.10 6.11
N ASN A 122 -20.83 6.47 5.32
CA ASN A 122 -20.92 5.02 5.18
C ASN A 122 -20.28 4.62 3.85
N TYR A 123 -19.17 3.91 3.91
CA TYR A 123 -18.46 3.40 2.74
C TYR A 123 -18.85 1.96 2.45
N LEU A 124 -19.04 1.64 1.18
CA LEU A 124 -19.25 0.27 0.68
C LEU A 124 -18.45 0.09 -0.62
N LEU A 125 -17.44 -0.76 -0.57
CA LEU A 125 -16.72 -1.23 -1.75
C LEU A 125 -17.28 -2.59 -2.15
N ASN A 126 -17.61 -2.77 -3.43
CA ASN A 126 -17.91 -4.06 -4.02
C ASN A 126 -16.87 -4.38 -5.09
N ILE A 127 -16.38 -5.62 -5.10
CA ILE A 127 -15.39 -6.12 -6.06
C ILE A 127 -16.02 -7.27 -6.85
N THR A 128 -15.96 -7.19 -8.16
CA THR A 128 -16.41 -8.23 -9.10
C THR A 128 -15.18 -8.84 -9.75
N TYR A 129 -15.18 -10.18 -9.86
CA TYR A 129 -14.11 -10.97 -10.43
C TYR A 129 -14.54 -11.62 -11.74
N GLY A 130 -13.60 -11.78 -12.67
CA GLY A 130 -13.77 -12.55 -13.89
C GLY A 130 -13.68 -14.06 -13.65
N PRO A 131 -13.87 -14.88 -14.71
CA PRO A 131 -13.76 -16.34 -14.62
C PRO A 131 -12.34 -16.82 -14.28
N ASP A 132 -11.32 -16.01 -14.54
CA ASP A 132 -9.91 -16.19 -14.16
C ASP A 132 -9.62 -15.83 -12.71
N ARG A 133 -10.66 -15.44 -11.93
CA ARG A 133 -10.57 -14.93 -10.57
C ARG A 133 -9.72 -13.66 -10.43
N GLN A 134 -9.46 -12.93 -11.54
CA GLN A 134 -8.87 -11.60 -11.46
C GLN A 134 -9.95 -10.54 -11.26
N ARG A 135 -9.61 -9.43 -10.62
CA ARG A 135 -10.52 -8.31 -10.46
C ARG A 135 -10.91 -7.77 -11.83
N TRP A 136 -12.20 -7.70 -12.09
CA TRP A 136 -12.76 -7.09 -13.29
C TRP A 136 -13.27 -5.69 -13.03
N LYS A 137 -13.92 -5.49 -11.88
CA LYS A 137 -14.53 -4.19 -11.53
C LYS A 137 -14.53 -4.00 -10.02
N SER A 138 -14.27 -2.77 -9.57
CA SER A 138 -14.60 -2.32 -8.22
C SER A 138 -15.55 -1.12 -8.28
N THR A 139 -16.44 -1.01 -7.29
CA THR A 139 -17.38 0.10 -7.16
C THR A 139 -17.41 0.55 -5.71
N LEU A 140 -16.99 1.78 -5.45
CA LEU A 140 -17.08 2.43 -4.15
C LEU A 140 -18.35 3.27 -4.09
N LYS A 141 -19.11 3.09 -3.03
CA LYS A 141 -20.24 3.94 -2.66
C LYS A 141 -19.92 4.70 -1.38
N THR A 142 -20.33 5.96 -1.34
CA THR A 142 -20.32 6.78 -0.12
C THR A 142 -21.76 7.22 0.12
N ASN A 143 -22.33 6.90 1.28
CA ASN A 143 -23.73 7.18 1.63
C ASN A 143 -24.71 6.70 0.54
N ASN A 144 -24.52 5.47 0.04
CA ASN A 144 -25.26 4.82 -1.05
C ASN A 144 -25.04 5.39 -2.46
N ALA A 145 -24.41 6.54 -2.63
CA ALA A 145 -24.08 7.09 -3.94
C ALA A 145 -22.75 6.48 -4.46
N VAL A 146 -22.70 6.10 -5.75
CA VAL A 146 -21.45 5.65 -6.38
C VAL A 146 -20.51 6.84 -6.53
N THR A 147 -19.35 6.78 -5.88
CA THR A 147 -18.32 7.81 -5.88
C THR A 147 -17.11 7.45 -6.72
N ARG A 148 -16.78 6.16 -6.83
CA ARG A 148 -15.70 5.67 -7.68
C ARG A 148 -16.06 4.33 -8.31
N THR A 149 -15.71 4.15 -9.58
CA THR A 149 -15.73 2.87 -10.28
C THR A 149 -14.41 2.68 -10.99
N ILE A 150 -13.80 1.49 -10.82
CA ILE A 150 -12.61 1.09 -11.56
C ILE A 150 -12.92 -0.19 -12.32
N VAL A 151 -12.59 -0.22 -13.62
CA VAL A 151 -12.62 -1.42 -14.46
C VAL A 151 -11.18 -1.78 -14.79
N TYR A 152 -10.81 -3.04 -14.58
CA TYR A 152 -9.45 -3.54 -14.70
C TYR A 152 -9.31 -4.44 -15.94
N ALA A 153 -8.23 -4.27 -16.70
CA ALA A 153 -7.90 -5.11 -17.84
C ALA A 153 -6.36 -5.22 -18.00
N GLY A 154 -5.72 -6.05 -17.17
CA GLY A 154 -4.26 -6.17 -17.12
C GLY A 154 -3.58 -4.86 -16.72
N ASP A 155 -2.73 -4.34 -17.60
CA ASP A 155 -2.02 -3.06 -17.40
C ASP A 155 -2.84 -1.82 -17.81
N TYR A 156 -4.15 -1.98 -17.93
CA TYR A 156 -5.10 -0.92 -18.27
C TYR A 156 -6.20 -0.82 -17.24
N GLU A 157 -6.57 0.40 -16.88
CA GLU A 157 -7.69 0.68 -16.01
C GLU A 157 -8.53 1.85 -16.56
N THR A 158 -9.85 1.74 -16.40
CA THR A 158 -10.75 2.89 -16.53
C THR A 158 -11.21 3.29 -15.14
N VAL A 159 -10.88 4.50 -14.72
CA VAL A 159 -11.25 5.05 -13.40
C VAL A 159 -12.28 6.16 -13.62
N THR A 160 -13.47 5.97 -13.09
CA THR A 160 -14.51 7.01 -13.03
C THR A 160 -14.67 7.45 -11.59
N GLU A 161 -14.37 8.71 -11.31
CA GLU A 161 -14.43 9.31 -9.98
C GLU A 161 -14.78 10.80 -10.05
N GLY A 162 -15.74 11.23 -9.22
CA GLY A 162 -16.20 12.63 -9.20
C GLY A 162 -16.73 13.13 -10.55
N GLY A 163 -17.39 12.25 -11.31
CA GLY A 163 -17.92 12.57 -12.66
C GLY A 163 -16.89 12.59 -13.79
N VAL A 164 -15.62 12.32 -13.48
CA VAL A 164 -14.52 12.29 -14.47
C VAL A 164 -14.10 10.85 -14.73
N THR A 165 -14.00 10.48 -16.02
CA THR A 165 -13.49 9.19 -16.46
C THR A 165 -12.10 9.34 -17.05
N LYS A 166 -11.14 8.60 -16.53
CA LYS A 166 -9.77 8.48 -17.03
C LYS A 166 -9.48 7.06 -17.48
N GLN A 167 -8.75 6.93 -18.56
CA GLN A 167 -8.17 5.68 -19.03
C GLN A 167 -6.68 5.70 -18.67
N LEU A 168 -6.23 4.77 -17.86
CA LEU A 168 -4.87 4.67 -17.35
C LEU A 168 -4.19 3.46 -18.01
N TYR A 169 -3.09 3.70 -18.68
CA TYR A 169 -2.22 2.67 -19.25
C TYR A 169 -0.93 2.64 -18.45
N TYR A 170 -0.68 1.54 -17.76
CA TYR A 170 0.51 1.35 -16.93
C TYR A 170 1.66 0.86 -17.80
N LEU A 171 2.64 1.71 -18.02
CA LEU A 171 3.80 1.41 -18.86
C LEU A 171 4.90 0.81 -17.98
N GLY A 172 5.14 -0.49 -18.17
CA GLY A 172 6.16 -1.25 -17.46
C GLY A 172 7.53 -1.16 -18.11
N GLY A 173 8.56 -1.48 -17.34
CA GLY A 173 9.94 -1.67 -17.77
C GLY A 173 10.58 -2.80 -16.95
N ASN A 174 11.89 -3.02 -17.10
CA ASN A 174 12.60 -4.12 -16.42
C ASN A 174 12.46 -4.10 -14.89
N ASN A 175 12.21 -2.91 -14.30
CA ASN A 175 12.06 -2.73 -12.85
C ASN A 175 10.62 -2.35 -12.45
N GLY A 176 9.60 -2.84 -13.16
CA GLY A 176 8.19 -2.55 -12.90
C GLY A 176 7.73 -1.23 -13.51
N LEU A 177 6.71 -0.59 -12.93
CA LEU A 177 6.09 0.62 -13.48
C LEU A 177 7.10 1.74 -13.73
N VAL A 178 7.08 2.30 -14.95
CA VAL A 178 7.90 3.43 -15.39
C VAL A 178 7.07 4.69 -15.56
N ALA A 179 5.88 4.56 -16.15
CA ALA A 179 4.99 5.69 -16.39
C ALA A 179 3.53 5.26 -16.45
N VAL A 180 2.64 6.23 -16.31
CA VAL A 180 1.20 6.08 -16.54
C VAL A 180 0.82 7.01 -17.67
N TYR A 181 0.37 6.45 -18.79
CA TYR A 181 -0.22 7.22 -19.89
C TYR A 181 -1.72 7.35 -19.65
N VAL A 182 -2.22 8.55 -19.78
CA VAL A 182 -3.58 8.91 -19.35
C VAL A 182 -4.34 9.56 -20.48
N LYS A 183 -5.52 9.01 -20.77
CA LYS A 183 -6.52 9.64 -21.63
C LYS A 183 -7.72 10.07 -20.81
N GLN A 184 -8.21 11.27 -21.08
CA GLN A 184 -9.41 11.82 -20.48
C GLN A 184 -10.17 12.63 -21.54
N SER A 185 -11.47 12.36 -21.70
CA SER A 185 -12.28 13.08 -22.68
C SER A 185 -12.21 14.59 -22.47
N GLY A 186 -12.05 15.34 -23.55
CA GLY A 186 -11.93 16.80 -23.53
C GLY A 186 -10.59 17.34 -23.01
N GLN A 187 -9.61 16.49 -22.80
CA GLN A 187 -8.24 16.86 -22.37
C GLN A 187 -7.21 16.26 -23.33
N SER A 188 -6.06 16.92 -23.47
CA SER A 188 -4.92 16.33 -24.14
C SER A 188 -4.40 15.14 -23.36
N ASP A 189 -3.94 14.12 -24.07
CA ASP A 189 -3.29 12.95 -23.49
C ASP A 189 -2.06 13.35 -22.68
N LYS A 190 -1.86 12.70 -21.54
CA LYS A 190 -0.75 13.00 -20.63
C LYS A 190 0.06 11.75 -20.31
N ILE A 191 1.34 11.94 -20.03
CA ILE A 191 2.20 10.91 -19.47
C ILE A 191 2.72 11.38 -18.12
N TYR A 192 2.69 10.50 -17.14
CA TYR A 192 3.23 10.75 -15.81
C TYR A 192 4.30 9.72 -15.49
N TYR A 193 5.49 10.17 -15.14
CA TYR A 193 6.64 9.33 -14.82
C TYR A 193 6.59 8.90 -13.36
N ALA A 194 6.77 7.60 -13.12
CA ALA A 194 6.74 7.01 -11.79
C ALA A 194 8.13 7.00 -11.16
N HIS A 195 8.23 7.54 -9.94
CA HIS A 195 9.40 7.45 -9.09
C HIS A 195 9.08 6.51 -7.94
N LYS A 196 9.95 5.53 -7.71
CA LYS A 196 9.71 4.41 -6.80
C LYS A 196 10.77 4.33 -5.72
N ASP A 197 10.44 3.66 -4.61
CA ASP A 197 11.40 3.19 -3.65
C ASP A 197 12.02 1.83 -4.07
N HIS A 198 12.88 1.27 -3.22
CA HIS A 198 13.56 -0.02 -3.47
C HIS A 198 12.61 -1.22 -3.47
N LEU A 199 11.41 -1.09 -2.92
CA LEU A 199 10.37 -2.12 -2.91
C LEU A 199 9.43 -2.02 -4.12
N GLY A 200 9.60 -0.98 -4.96
CA GLY A 200 8.70 -0.68 -6.06
C GLY A 200 7.48 0.14 -5.66
N SER A 201 7.42 0.66 -4.43
CA SER A 201 6.34 1.55 -4.00
C SER A 201 6.40 2.87 -4.75
N ILE A 202 5.26 3.36 -5.23
CA ILE A 202 5.19 4.60 -6.01
C ILE A 202 5.17 5.77 -5.04
N VAL A 203 6.30 6.47 -4.95
CA VAL A 203 6.47 7.59 -4.01
C VAL A 203 6.16 8.93 -4.64
N LYS A 204 6.22 9.03 -5.99
CA LYS A 204 5.94 10.26 -6.72
C LYS A 204 5.52 9.97 -8.16
N LEU A 205 4.63 10.80 -8.70
CA LEU A 205 4.41 10.95 -10.14
C LEU A 205 4.71 12.39 -10.56
N THR A 206 5.41 12.54 -11.69
CA THR A 206 5.67 13.87 -12.30
C THR A 206 5.21 13.89 -13.75
N ASP A 207 4.77 15.06 -14.22
CA ASP A 207 4.49 15.29 -15.63
C ASP A 207 5.77 15.48 -16.46
N ASN A 208 5.63 15.74 -17.78
CA ASN A 208 6.75 16.03 -18.68
C ASN A 208 7.56 17.27 -18.27
N ALA A 209 6.97 18.24 -17.57
CA ALA A 209 7.66 19.40 -17.06
C ALA A 209 8.46 19.08 -15.78
N GLY A 210 8.23 17.93 -15.15
CA GLY A 210 8.78 17.55 -13.86
C GLY A 210 7.91 18.05 -12.70
N THR A 211 6.70 18.54 -12.98
CA THR A 211 5.75 19.00 -11.96
C THR A 211 5.19 17.78 -11.22
N GLU A 212 5.21 17.84 -9.90
CA GLU A 212 4.69 16.79 -9.04
C GLU A 212 3.16 16.80 -9.03
N VAL A 213 2.54 15.67 -9.38
CA VAL A 213 1.08 15.48 -9.39
C VAL A 213 0.60 14.45 -8.36
N PHE A 214 1.53 13.65 -7.87
CA PHE A 214 1.34 12.70 -6.77
C PHE A 214 2.62 12.64 -5.95
N LYS A 215 2.49 12.60 -4.62
CA LYS A 215 3.57 12.33 -3.68
C LYS A 215 3.04 11.67 -2.43
N ALA A 216 3.67 10.57 -2.07
CA ALA A 216 3.37 9.82 -0.86
C ALA A 216 4.65 9.29 -0.21
N SER A 217 4.57 9.03 1.08
CA SER A 217 5.56 8.29 1.85
C SER A 217 4.90 7.07 2.49
N TYR A 218 5.71 6.09 2.83
CA TYR A 218 5.25 4.82 3.42
C TYR A 218 6.09 4.52 4.65
N ASP A 219 5.41 4.11 5.74
CA ASP A 219 6.13 3.46 6.83
C ASP A 219 6.65 2.07 6.37
N VAL A 220 7.33 1.38 7.26
CA VAL A 220 7.94 0.07 6.94
C VAL A 220 6.92 -1.03 6.62
N TRP A 221 5.65 -0.82 6.94
CA TRP A 221 4.54 -1.76 6.72
C TRP A 221 3.60 -1.29 5.61
N GLY A 222 3.90 -0.18 4.94
CA GLY A 222 3.11 0.31 3.81
C GLY A 222 1.99 1.28 4.18
N ARG A 223 1.88 1.70 5.44
CA ARG A 223 0.93 2.75 5.82
C ARG A 223 1.31 4.05 5.11
N ARG A 224 0.39 4.54 4.28
CA ARG A 224 0.60 5.67 3.38
C ARG A 224 0.30 7.01 4.05
N THR A 225 1.21 7.97 3.85
CA THR A 225 0.94 9.40 4.09
C THR A 225 1.04 10.12 2.76
N VAL A 226 -0.07 10.73 2.33
CA VAL A 226 -0.17 11.45 1.05
C VAL A 226 0.11 12.93 1.27
N ALA A 227 1.14 13.46 0.62
CA ALA A 227 1.49 14.87 0.62
C ALA A 227 0.85 15.64 -0.54
N ASN A 228 0.66 14.98 -1.68
CA ASN A 228 0.01 15.54 -2.87
C ASN A 228 -0.68 14.42 -3.66
N ASN A 229 -1.92 14.61 -4.08
CA ASN A 229 -2.63 13.71 -4.98
C ASN A 229 -3.64 14.45 -5.88
N THR A 230 -3.18 15.47 -6.58
CA THR A 230 -4.00 16.22 -7.55
C THR A 230 -4.43 15.36 -8.73
N PHE A 231 -3.67 14.30 -9.01
CA PHE A 231 -3.99 13.32 -10.05
C PHE A 231 -5.08 12.33 -9.63
N LYS A 232 -5.37 12.16 -8.32
CA LYS A 232 -6.22 11.10 -7.76
C LYS A 232 -5.70 9.71 -8.15
N PHE A 233 -4.47 9.42 -7.74
CA PHE A 233 -3.81 8.16 -8.01
C PHE A 233 -3.99 7.20 -6.82
N HIS A 234 -4.45 5.98 -7.12
CA HIS A 234 -4.83 5.02 -6.08
C HIS A 234 -3.74 3.96 -5.80
N ARG A 235 -2.73 3.79 -6.67
CA ARG A 235 -1.64 2.84 -6.42
C ARG A 235 -0.54 3.44 -5.58
N GLY A 236 0.17 2.59 -4.82
CA GLY A 236 1.19 3.08 -3.89
C GLY A 236 2.19 2.02 -3.47
N TYR A 237 2.09 1.53 -2.23
CA TYR A 237 3.00 0.57 -1.62
C TYR A 237 3.15 -0.68 -2.50
N THR A 238 4.41 -1.01 -2.84
CA THR A 238 4.76 -2.11 -3.77
C THR A 238 3.95 -2.14 -5.08
N GLY A 239 3.48 -0.96 -5.54
CA GLY A 239 2.67 -0.81 -6.76
C GLY A 239 1.19 -1.19 -6.61
N HIS A 240 0.74 -1.59 -5.43
CA HIS A 240 -0.62 -2.06 -5.17
C HIS A 240 -1.62 -0.92 -4.92
N GLU A 241 -2.91 -1.25 -5.09
CA GLU A 241 -4.00 -0.29 -4.92
C GLU A 241 -4.30 -0.05 -3.44
N HIS A 242 -4.29 1.22 -3.02
CA HIS A 242 -4.71 1.66 -1.71
C HIS A 242 -6.21 1.93 -1.68
N LEU A 243 -6.88 1.32 -0.74
CA LEU A 243 -8.28 1.54 -0.41
C LEU A 243 -8.32 2.50 0.79
N ASP A 244 -8.06 3.79 0.55
CA ASP A 244 -7.83 4.79 1.60
C ASP A 244 -9.01 4.93 2.56
N GLU A 245 -10.22 4.77 2.06
CA GLU A 245 -11.46 4.82 2.85
C GLU A 245 -11.48 3.76 3.94
N PHE A 246 -10.83 2.61 3.69
CA PHE A 246 -10.75 1.44 4.58
C PHE A 246 -9.36 1.27 5.20
N LYS A 247 -8.39 2.12 4.84
CA LYS A 247 -6.98 2.02 5.27
C LYS A 247 -6.32 0.67 4.94
N LEU A 248 -6.79 0.01 3.89
CA LEU A 248 -6.31 -1.29 3.41
C LEU A 248 -5.55 -1.16 2.09
N ILE A 249 -4.79 -2.20 1.75
CA ILE A 249 -4.11 -2.33 0.47
C ILE A 249 -4.60 -3.61 -0.21
N ASP A 250 -5.13 -3.49 -1.42
CA ASP A 250 -5.45 -4.65 -2.24
C ASP A 250 -4.18 -5.13 -2.97
N MET A 251 -3.61 -6.22 -2.50
CA MET A 251 -2.43 -6.87 -3.09
C MET A 251 -2.82 -7.95 -4.11
N ASN A 252 -3.93 -7.77 -4.82
CA ASN A 252 -4.51 -8.64 -5.85
C ASN A 252 -4.96 -10.03 -5.34
N GLY A 253 -4.06 -10.79 -4.71
CA GLY A 253 -4.38 -12.09 -4.13
C GLY A 253 -5.13 -11.98 -2.81
N ARG A 254 -4.74 -11.02 -1.99
CA ARG A 254 -5.25 -10.82 -0.63
C ARG A 254 -5.33 -9.35 -0.27
N MET A 255 -6.24 -9.02 0.65
CA MET A 255 -6.21 -7.72 1.33
C MET A 255 -5.14 -7.71 2.41
N TYR A 256 -4.43 -6.60 2.53
CA TYR A 256 -3.39 -6.35 3.52
C TYR A 256 -3.75 -5.13 4.37
N ASP A 257 -3.62 -5.28 5.66
CA ASP A 257 -3.75 -4.18 6.62
C ASP A 257 -2.35 -3.70 7.04
N PRO A 258 -1.90 -2.52 6.56
CA PRO A 258 -0.59 -1.98 6.89
C PRO A 258 -0.48 -1.51 8.34
N LEU A 259 -1.62 -1.24 9.01
CA LEU A 259 -1.62 -0.88 10.42
C LEU A 259 -1.36 -2.10 11.28
N LEU A 260 -2.04 -3.22 11.00
CA LEU A 260 -1.82 -4.50 11.69
C LEU A 260 -0.55 -5.22 11.20
N ALA A 261 0.03 -4.82 10.06
CA ALA A 261 1.11 -5.51 9.36
C ALA A 261 0.74 -6.98 9.01
N ARG A 262 -0.53 -7.20 8.60
CA ARG A 262 -1.09 -8.53 8.36
C ARG A 262 -1.98 -8.59 7.13
N PHE A 263 -1.97 -9.74 6.46
CA PHE A 263 -3.01 -10.09 5.51
C PHE A 263 -4.29 -10.51 6.24
N LEU A 264 -5.45 -10.18 5.63
CA LEU A 264 -6.77 -10.48 6.20
C LEU A 264 -7.24 -11.91 5.94
N SER A 265 -6.55 -12.65 5.09
CA SER A 265 -6.85 -14.05 4.78
C SER A 265 -5.57 -14.89 4.66
N PRO A 266 -5.63 -16.21 4.85
CA PRO A 266 -4.53 -17.12 4.57
C PRO A 266 -4.06 -17.02 3.11
N ASP A 267 -2.84 -17.49 2.84
CA ASP A 267 -2.36 -17.62 1.47
C ASP A 267 -3.10 -18.76 0.76
N PRO A 268 -3.75 -18.51 -0.39
CA PRO A 268 -4.41 -19.57 -1.14
C PRO A 268 -3.42 -20.58 -1.76
N PHE A 269 -2.14 -20.22 -1.84
CA PHE A 269 -1.07 -21.08 -2.34
C PHE A 269 -0.19 -21.53 -1.19
N VAL A 270 -0.53 -22.68 -0.59
CA VAL A 270 0.32 -23.31 0.42
C VAL A 270 1.47 -24.01 -0.30
N GLN A 271 2.68 -23.49 -0.15
CA GLN A 271 3.87 -24.03 -0.83
C GLN A 271 4.34 -25.37 -0.23
N MET A 272 4.05 -25.62 1.05
CA MET A 272 4.37 -26.85 1.77
C MET A 272 3.29 -27.14 2.81
N PRO A 273 2.34 -28.03 2.53
CA PRO A 273 1.25 -28.31 3.46
C PRO A 273 1.67 -29.14 4.70
N ASP A 274 2.88 -29.69 4.73
CA ASP A 274 3.31 -30.69 5.72
C ASP A 274 4.29 -30.15 6.78
N PHE A 275 4.34 -28.82 7.00
CA PHE A 275 5.10 -28.18 8.08
C PHE A 275 4.23 -27.41 9.04
#